data_47be22391f081f7060f69a91524d5b3f
#
_entry.id   47be22391f081f7060f69a91524d5b3f
#
_cell.length_a   1.000
_cell.length_b   1.000
_cell.length_c   1.000
_cell.angle_alpha   90.00
_cell.angle_beta   90.00
_cell.angle_gamma   90.00
#
_symmetry.space_group_name_H-M   'P 1'
#
loop_
_entity.id
_entity.type
_entity.pdbx_description
1 polymer ?
#
loop_
_entity_poly.entity_id
_entity_poly.type
_entity_poly.pdbx_seq_one_letter_code
_entity_poly.pdbx_strand_id
1 'polypeptide(L)'
;NEMWKGANMAFGLCPMLTGGAIEAIAHHASDELKQKYLPKMVEGTWTGTMNLTEPNAGSDLAAISSKAKAVGDGTFLVSGTKIFITWGEHDVAENIIHLVLARLPDAPPGLKGISLFLVPKFLVNDDGSLGKRNDLICASIEHKLGIHGSPTAVMSYGENEGAVGYLIGEENKGIGYMFTMMNHARVNVGLEGVGIAERAYQHALWYARERVQGKIIGDTSGEKKTILHHPDVRRLLMDCKSRTEAMRTLAYYTAANIDRAHAGNAAAQARVDLLTPVVKGWSTEQGVELSSTA
;
A
#
# COMPACT_ATOMS: atom_id res chain seq x y z
N ASN A 1 -11.14 0.62 6.00
CA ASN A 1 -10.12 -0.25 5.38
C ASN A 1 -10.18 -1.70 5.87
N GLU A 2 -10.23 -1.97 7.22
CA GLU A 2 -10.22 -3.33 7.76
C GLU A 2 -11.34 -4.21 7.18
N MET A 3 -12.59 -3.73 7.17
CA MET A 3 -13.73 -4.49 6.64
C MET A 3 -13.59 -4.81 5.15
N TRP A 4 -13.12 -3.86 4.34
CA TRP A 4 -12.90 -4.08 2.91
C TRP A 4 -11.79 -5.11 2.65
N LYS A 5 -10.70 -5.03 3.42
CA LYS A 5 -9.59 -5.98 3.32
C LYS A 5 -9.98 -7.38 3.78
N GLY A 6 -10.78 -7.50 4.83
CA GLY A 6 -11.38 -8.76 5.26
C GLY A 6 -12.34 -9.36 4.23
N ALA A 7 -13.06 -8.53 3.49
CA ALA A 7 -13.97 -8.97 2.43
C ALA A 7 -13.24 -9.30 1.12
N ASN A 8 -12.37 -8.41 0.65
CA ASN A 8 -11.59 -8.56 -0.58
C ASN A 8 -10.27 -7.80 -0.50
N MET A 9 -9.20 -8.50 -0.16
CA MET A 9 -7.86 -7.92 -0.02
C MET A 9 -7.35 -7.32 -1.35
N ALA A 10 -7.57 -7.99 -2.46
CA ALA A 10 -7.09 -7.53 -3.77
C ALA A 10 -7.70 -6.16 -4.15
N PHE A 11 -9.00 -5.98 -3.90
CA PHE A 11 -9.67 -4.69 -4.08
C PHE A 11 -9.12 -3.62 -3.13
N GLY A 12 -8.93 -3.96 -1.85
CA GLY A 12 -8.51 -3.01 -0.81
C GLY A 12 -7.14 -2.35 -1.06
N LEU A 13 -6.29 -2.94 -1.90
CA LEU A 13 -4.96 -2.43 -2.22
C LEU A 13 -4.99 -1.21 -3.16
N CYS A 14 -5.94 -1.13 -4.09
CA CYS A 14 -6.05 -0.01 -5.03
C CYS A 14 -6.37 1.33 -4.34
N PRO A 15 -7.48 1.45 -3.58
CA PRO A 15 -7.79 2.69 -2.87
C PRO A 15 -6.76 3.03 -1.77
N MET A 16 -6.09 2.04 -1.20
CA MET A 16 -5.02 2.27 -0.23
C MET A 16 -3.86 3.07 -0.84
N LEU A 17 -3.37 2.66 -2.02
CA LEU A 17 -2.29 3.37 -2.70
C LEU A 17 -2.75 4.72 -3.24
N THR A 18 -3.97 4.80 -3.75
CA THR A 18 -4.57 6.06 -4.19
C THR A 18 -4.64 7.08 -3.05
N GLY A 19 -5.09 6.67 -1.86
CA GLY A 19 -5.12 7.53 -0.67
C GLY A 19 -3.73 8.05 -0.30
N GLY A 20 -2.71 7.19 -0.31
CA GLY A 20 -1.33 7.61 -0.05
C GLY A 20 -0.77 8.56 -1.11
N ALA A 21 -1.12 8.37 -2.38
CA ALA A 21 -0.73 9.28 -3.46
C ALA A 21 -1.42 10.65 -3.32
N ILE A 22 -2.71 10.68 -2.95
CA ILE A 22 -3.45 11.90 -2.65
C ILE A 22 -2.75 12.69 -1.53
N GLU A 23 -2.39 12.04 -0.42
CA GLU A 23 -1.67 12.70 0.68
C GLU A 23 -0.32 13.27 0.24
N ALA A 24 0.47 12.50 -0.51
CA ALA A 24 1.78 12.96 -0.98
C ALA A 24 1.65 14.18 -1.91
N ILE A 25 0.70 14.17 -2.85
CA ILE A 25 0.43 15.28 -3.75
C ILE A 25 -0.09 16.49 -2.96
N ALA A 26 -1.06 16.30 -2.05
CA ALA A 26 -1.64 17.38 -1.25
C ALA A 26 -0.61 18.11 -0.38
N HIS A 27 0.34 17.38 0.18
CA HIS A 27 1.36 17.97 1.05
C HIS A 27 2.55 18.58 0.29
N HIS A 28 2.95 18.01 -0.84
CA HIS A 28 4.26 18.31 -1.43
C HIS A 28 4.23 18.86 -2.84
N ALA A 29 3.14 18.68 -3.60
CA ALA A 29 3.06 19.18 -4.97
C ALA A 29 2.78 20.69 -5.04
N SER A 30 3.05 21.29 -6.19
CA SER A 30 2.63 22.67 -6.47
C SER A 30 1.10 22.80 -6.49
N ASP A 31 0.59 24.01 -6.28
CA ASP A 31 -0.85 24.25 -6.29
C ASP A 31 -1.49 23.95 -7.67
N GLU A 32 -0.75 24.16 -8.75
CA GLU A 32 -1.17 23.78 -10.10
C GLU A 32 -1.38 22.26 -10.23
N LEU A 33 -0.42 21.45 -9.78
CA LEU A 33 -0.54 19.98 -9.80
C LEU A 33 -1.67 19.51 -8.89
N LYS A 34 -1.84 20.12 -7.72
CA LYS A 34 -2.96 19.81 -6.82
C LYS A 34 -4.31 20.05 -7.49
N GLN A 35 -4.50 21.22 -8.10
CA GLN A 35 -5.74 21.58 -8.79
C GLN A 35 -6.03 20.65 -9.97
N LYS A 36 -5.00 20.25 -10.72
CA LYS A 36 -5.13 19.41 -11.90
C LYS A 36 -5.42 17.94 -11.58
N TYR A 37 -4.83 17.37 -10.52
CA TYR A 37 -4.87 15.92 -10.27
C TYR A 37 -5.73 15.51 -9.09
N LEU A 38 -5.75 16.26 -7.98
CA LEU A 38 -6.44 15.83 -6.76
C LEU A 38 -7.95 15.65 -6.91
N PRO A 39 -8.71 16.53 -7.60
CA PRO A 39 -10.16 16.36 -7.67
C PRO A 39 -10.58 14.99 -8.20
N LYS A 40 -10.00 14.56 -9.33
CA LYS A 40 -10.31 13.28 -9.97
C LYS A 40 -9.82 12.08 -9.16
N MET A 41 -8.72 12.21 -8.43
CA MET A 41 -8.22 11.17 -7.52
C MET A 41 -9.11 11.02 -6.30
N VAL A 42 -9.60 12.13 -5.72
CA VAL A 42 -10.52 12.11 -4.56
C VAL A 42 -11.89 11.56 -4.95
N GLU A 43 -12.40 11.87 -6.15
CA GLU A 43 -13.61 11.24 -6.71
C GLU A 43 -13.46 9.73 -6.92
N GLY A 44 -12.22 9.22 -7.06
CA GLY A 44 -11.93 7.83 -7.37
C GLY A 44 -11.99 7.49 -8.87
N THR A 45 -12.15 8.47 -9.76
CA THR A 45 -12.09 8.28 -11.21
C THR A 45 -10.66 8.06 -11.70
N TRP A 46 -9.67 8.57 -10.97
CA TRP A 46 -8.25 8.31 -11.19
C TRP A 46 -7.63 7.65 -9.96
N THR A 47 -6.72 6.70 -10.20
CA THR A 47 -6.00 6.00 -9.14
C THR A 47 -4.56 6.47 -9.01
N GLY A 48 -3.91 6.12 -7.90
CA GLY A 48 -2.51 6.44 -7.64
C GLY A 48 -1.68 5.22 -7.32
N THR A 49 -0.40 5.25 -7.69
CA THR A 49 0.56 4.16 -7.42
C THR A 49 1.88 4.68 -6.88
N MET A 50 2.62 3.80 -6.21
CA MET A 50 3.92 4.06 -5.59
C MET A 50 5.02 3.28 -6.32
N ASN A 51 5.96 3.99 -6.97
CA ASN A 51 6.98 3.41 -7.83
C ASN A 51 8.38 3.68 -7.29
N LEU A 52 8.88 2.78 -6.43
CA LEU A 52 10.20 2.85 -5.82
C LEU A 52 11.15 1.82 -6.40
N THR A 53 10.77 0.55 -6.24
CA THR A 53 11.63 -0.62 -6.42
C THR A 53 12.04 -0.81 -7.87
N GLU A 54 13.32 -1.11 -8.07
CA GLU A 54 13.91 -1.50 -9.36
C GLU A 54 14.55 -2.90 -9.24
N PRO A 55 14.87 -3.57 -10.34
CA PRO A 55 15.50 -4.89 -10.29
C PRO A 55 16.76 -4.96 -9.43
N ASN A 56 17.52 -3.87 -9.37
CA ASN A 56 18.76 -3.73 -8.60
C ASN A 56 18.63 -2.84 -7.33
N ALA A 57 17.44 -2.33 -7.02
CA ALA A 57 17.20 -1.40 -5.92
C ALA A 57 15.88 -1.72 -5.21
N GLY A 58 15.92 -2.65 -4.27
CA GLY A 58 14.79 -3.00 -3.40
C GLY A 58 14.95 -2.42 -2.00
N SER A 59 15.69 -3.12 -1.14
CA SER A 59 16.00 -2.64 0.21
C SER A 59 16.96 -1.44 0.21
N ASP A 60 17.90 -1.41 -0.73
CA ASP A 60 18.80 -0.27 -0.94
C ASP A 60 18.29 0.63 -2.06
N LEU A 61 17.49 1.63 -1.70
CA LEU A 61 17.01 2.64 -2.65
C LEU A 61 18.12 3.59 -3.14
N ALA A 62 19.28 3.62 -2.50
CA ALA A 62 20.41 4.41 -3.01
C ALA A 62 20.90 3.93 -4.38
N ALA A 63 20.60 2.67 -4.73
CA ALA A 63 20.92 2.06 -6.02
C ALA A 63 19.91 2.35 -7.15
N ILE A 64 18.87 3.17 -6.92
CA ILE A 64 17.92 3.57 -7.97
C ILE A 64 18.65 4.15 -9.17
N SER A 65 18.35 3.62 -10.34
CA SER A 65 18.95 3.97 -11.64
C SER A 65 18.03 4.70 -12.60
N SER A 66 16.72 4.71 -12.34
CA SER A 66 15.75 5.51 -13.14
C SER A 66 16.16 6.97 -13.19
N LYS A 67 16.00 7.58 -14.36
CA LYS A 67 16.46 8.95 -14.64
C LYS A 67 15.29 9.85 -14.97
N ALA A 68 15.45 11.15 -14.70
CA ALA A 68 14.54 12.19 -15.13
C ALA A 68 15.37 13.33 -15.74
N LYS A 69 15.04 13.75 -16.94
CA LYS A 69 15.72 14.83 -17.66
C LYS A 69 14.76 15.99 -17.89
N ALA A 70 15.11 17.20 -17.45
CA ALA A 70 14.32 18.40 -17.67
C ALA A 70 14.22 18.73 -19.18
N VAL A 71 13.03 19.16 -19.62
CA VAL A 71 12.76 19.54 -21.02
C VAL A 71 12.84 21.06 -21.22
N GLY A 72 12.71 21.83 -20.14
CA GLY A 72 12.82 23.30 -20.18
C GLY A 72 11.48 24.03 -20.15
N ASP A 73 10.36 23.33 -20.17
CA ASP A 73 9.00 23.85 -20.04
C ASP A 73 8.35 23.53 -18.67
N GLY A 74 9.16 23.13 -17.69
CA GLY A 74 8.70 22.70 -16.37
C GLY A 74 8.37 21.22 -16.29
N THR A 75 8.46 20.48 -17.41
CA THR A 75 8.29 19.02 -17.45
C THR A 75 9.62 18.27 -17.47
N PHE A 76 9.54 16.98 -17.19
CA PHE A 76 10.67 16.06 -17.18
C PHE A 76 10.35 14.83 -18.03
N LEU A 77 11.35 14.25 -18.66
CA LEU A 77 11.27 12.95 -19.31
C LEU A 77 11.86 11.89 -18.37
N VAL A 78 10.98 11.04 -17.86
CA VAL A 78 11.33 9.96 -16.93
C VAL A 78 11.60 8.69 -17.73
N SER A 79 12.67 7.96 -17.37
CA SER A 79 13.03 6.68 -17.97
C SER A 79 13.55 5.69 -16.95
N GLY A 80 13.28 4.41 -17.13
CA GLY A 80 13.71 3.31 -16.29
C GLY A 80 12.62 2.29 -16.02
N THR A 81 12.95 1.24 -15.27
CA THR A 81 12.03 0.12 -14.99
C THR A 81 11.76 0.04 -13.49
N LYS A 82 10.48 -0.02 -13.12
CA LYS A 82 10.01 -0.22 -11.77
C LYS A 82 9.33 -1.57 -11.65
N ILE A 83 9.63 -2.32 -10.59
CA ILE A 83 9.06 -3.65 -10.35
C ILE A 83 8.21 -3.69 -9.09
N PHE A 84 7.34 -4.69 -9.00
CA PHE A 84 6.41 -4.90 -7.89
C PHE A 84 5.43 -3.72 -7.68
N ILE A 85 4.99 -3.10 -8.78
CA ILE A 85 4.09 -1.95 -8.70
C ILE A 85 2.65 -2.44 -8.55
N THR A 86 2.15 -2.36 -7.34
CA THR A 86 0.77 -2.71 -6.99
C THR A 86 -0.19 -1.80 -7.74
N TRP A 87 -1.14 -2.41 -8.48
CA TRP A 87 -2.10 -1.71 -9.34
C TRP A 87 -1.43 -0.77 -10.36
N GLY A 88 -0.25 -1.16 -10.86
CA GLY A 88 0.53 -0.37 -11.81
C GLY A 88 -0.12 -0.22 -13.17
N GLU A 89 -0.92 -1.19 -13.61
CA GLU A 89 -1.70 -1.13 -14.85
C GLU A 89 -3.05 -1.82 -14.66
N HIS A 90 -4.11 -1.16 -15.10
CA HIS A 90 -5.49 -1.65 -15.10
C HIS A 90 -6.40 -0.73 -15.94
N ASP A 91 -7.65 -1.15 -16.12
CA ASP A 91 -8.69 -0.45 -16.86
C ASP A 91 -9.93 -0.08 -16.00
N VAL A 92 -9.85 -0.25 -14.69
CA VAL A 92 -10.95 0.08 -13.76
C VAL A 92 -11.03 1.56 -13.38
N ALA A 93 -10.08 2.37 -13.85
CA ALA A 93 -10.08 3.82 -13.70
C ALA A 93 -9.66 4.47 -15.02
N GLU A 94 -10.10 5.72 -15.23
CA GLU A 94 -9.82 6.48 -16.46
C GLU A 94 -8.32 6.81 -16.60
N ASN A 95 -7.63 7.04 -15.49
CA ASN A 95 -6.20 7.35 -15.46
C ASN A 95 -5.52 6.75 -14.22
N ILE A 96 -4.22 6.55 -14.31
CA ILE A 96 -3.36 6.11 -13.20
C ILE A 96 -2.26 7.16 -13.03
N ILE A 97 -2.12 7.66 -11.81
CA ILE A 97 -1.12 8.67 -11.45
C ILE A 97 0.02 7.97 -10.69
N HIS A 98 1.13 7.80 -11.38
CA HIS A 98 2.30 7.14 -10.83
C HIS A 98 3.20 8.14 -10.10
N LEU A 99 3.47 7.89 -8.81
CA LEU A 99 4.51 8.63 -8.07
C LEU A 99 5.83 7.87 -8.20
N VAL A 100 6.76 8.41 -8.97
CA VAL A 100 7.98 7.72 -9.42
C VAL A 100 9.22 8.37 -8.83
N LEU A 101 10.06 7.56 -8.17
CA LEU A 101 11.39 7.99 -7.74
C LEU A 101 12.39 7.86 -8.90
N ALA A 102 13.09 8.95 -9.20
CA ALA A 102 14.13 8.98 -10.24
C ALA A 102 15.21 10.00 -9.90
N ARG A 103 16.33 9.95 -10.64
CA ARG A 103 17.49 10.84 -10.46
C ARG A 103 17.58 11.85 -11.59
N LEU A 104 17.91 13.08 -11.25
CA LEU A 104 18.36 14.08 -12.20
C LEU A 104 19.81 13.81 -12.63
N PRO A 105 20.28 14.29 -13.80
CA PRO A 105 21.62 14.02 -14.31
C PRO A 105 22.75 14.41 -13.33
N ASP A 106 22.61 15.55 -12.70
CA ASP A 106 23.64 16.13 -11.79
C ASP A 106 23.31 15.88 -10.30
N ALA A 107 22.42 14.93 -10.01
CA ALA A 107 22.00 14.62 -8.66
C ALA A 107 23.14 14.02 -7.81
N PRO A 108 23.28 14.38 -6.53
CA PRO A 108 24.27 13.77 -5.65
C PRO A 108 24.03 12.26 -5.52
N PRO A 109 25.09 11.47 -5.26
CA PRO A 109 24.96 10.03 -5.08
C PRO A 109 24.13 9.65 -3.85
N GLY A 110 23.63 8.43 -3.82
CA GLY A 110 22.90 7.88 -2.68
C GLY A 110 21.45 8.41 -2.58
N LEU A 111 20.86 8.28 -1.41
CA LEU A 111 19.45 8.66 -1.16
C LEU A 111 19.18 10.16 -1.35
N LYS A 112 20.21 11.00 -1.12
CA LYS A 112 20.09 12.46 -1.21
C LYS A 112 19.96 12.99 -2.65
N GLY A 113 20.15 12.16 -3.67
CA GLY A 113 20.01 12.56 -5.07
C GLY A 113 18.71 12.03 -5.74
N ILE A 114 17.75 11.59 -4.96
CA ILE A 114 16.51 11.03 -5.48
C ILE A 114 15.40 12.08 -5.40
N SER A 115 14.76 12.33 -6.55
CA SER A 115 13.60 13.23 -6.69
C SER A 115 12.32 12.43 -6.91
N LEU A 116 11.17 13.05 -6.66
CA LEU A 116 9.85 12.46 -6.83
C LEU A 116 9.13 13.10 -8.01
N PHE A 117 8.59 12.28 -8.89
CA PHE A 117 7.87 12.74 -10.08
C PHE A 117 6.45 12.18 -10.12
N LEU A 118 5.50 13.00 -10.51
CA LEU A 118 4.15 12.61 -10.89
C LEU A 118 4.15 12.29 -12.37
N VAL A 119 3.85 11.05 -12.73
CA VAL A 119 3.84 10.56 -14.12
C VAL A 119 2.47 9.95 -14.40
N PRO A 120 1.57 10.64 -15.14
CA PRO A 120 0.25 10.10 -15.45
C PRO A 120 0.30 9.07 -16.58
N LYS A 121 -0.57 8.05 -16.53
CA LYS A 121 -0.74 7.08 -17.63
C LYS A 121 -1.22 7.75 -18.92
N PHE A 122 -2.19 8.65 -18.82
CA PHE A 122 -2.62 9.54 -19.88
C PHE A 122 -2.31 10.98 -19.47
N LEU A 123 -1.73 11.75 -20.38
CA LEU A 123 -1.50 13.17 -20.15
C LEU A 123 -2.85 13.87 -19.93
N VAL A 124 -2.83 14.93 -19.16
CA VAL A 124 -4.04 15.70 -18.83
C VAL A 124 -3.92 17.08 -19.49
N ASN A 125 -4.90 17.39 -20.33
CA ASN A 125 -5.00 18.69 -20.98
C ASN A 125 -5.36 19.80 -19.98
N ASP A 126 -5.25 21.06 -20.38
CA ASP A 126 -5.54 22.20 -19.48
C ASP A 126 -7.03 22.30 -19.09
N ASP A 127 -7.92 21.75 -19.92
CA ASP A 127 -9.35 21.63 -19.60
C ASP A 127 -9.71 20.44 -18.68
N GLY A 128 -8.69 19.66 -18.24
CA GLY A 128 -8.86 18.47 -17.41
C GLY A 128 -9.25 17.20 -18.16
N SER A 129 -9.40 17.25 -19.48
CA SER A 129 -9.66 16.07 -20.33
C SER A 129 -8.41 15.21 -20.48
N LEU A 130 -8.60 13.92 -20.79
CA LEU A 130 -7.49 13.01 -21.06
C LEU A 130 -6.89 13.30 -22.44
N GLY A 131 -5.58 13.45 -22.47
CA GLY A 131 -4.78 13.59 -23.68
C GLY A 131 -4.23 12.25 -24.19
N LYS A 132 -3.11 12.31 -24.89
CA LYS A 132 -2.44 11.12 -25.41
C LYS A 132 -1.91 10.22 -24.28
N ARG A 133 -1.80 8.92 -24.56
CA ARG A 133 -1.11 7.99 -23.67
C ARG A 133 0.35 8.43 -23.52
N ASN A 134 0.83 8.42 -22.29
CA ASN A 134 2.21 8.73 -21.96
C ASN A 134 3.13 7.56 -22.34
N ASP A 135 4.44 7.81 -22.46
CA ASP A 135 5.44 6.81 -22.80
C ASP A 135 5.78 5.92 -21.59
N LEU A 136 4.79 5.13 -21.18
CA LEU A 136 4.94 4.11 -20.16
C LEU A 136 4.10 2.88 -20.50
N ILE A 137 4.64 1.71 -20.21
CA ILE A 137 3.99 0.43 -20.47
C ILE A 137 4.10 -0.51 -19.26
N CYS A 138 3.14 -1.40 -19.13
CA CYS A 138 3.24 -2.57 -18.28
C CYS A 138 3.98 -3.67 -19.06
N ALA A 139 5.21 -3.93 -18.68
CA ALA A 139 6.03 -4.95 -19.35
C ALA A 139 5.60 -6.37 -18.97
N SER A 140 5.17 -6.57 -17.72
CA SER A 140 4.64 -7.84 -17.22
C SER A 140 3.86 -7.65 -15.92
N ILE A 141 3.13 -8.71 -15.54
CA ILE A 141 2.44 -8.84 -14.24
C ILE A 141 3.05 -10.02 -13.50
N GLU A 142 3.31 -9.85 -12.21
CA GLU A 142 3.88 -10.88 -11.35
C GLU A 142 2.90 -12.03 -11.11
N HIS A 143 3.41 -13.26 -11.18
CA HIS A 143 2.70 -14.44 -10.70
C HIS A 143 2.93 -14.55 -9.17
N LYS A 144 1.86 -14.49 -8.38
CA LYS A 144 1.93 -14.40 -6.92
C LYS A 144 1.32 -15.61 -6.22
N LEU A 145 1.66 -15.79 -4.94
CA LEU A 145 1.06 -16.82 -4.08
C LEU A 145 -0.43 -16.57 -3.83
N GLY A 146 -0.85 -15.32 -3.74
CA GLY A 146 -2.24 -14.92 -3.49
C GLY A 146 -2.53 -13.53 -4.02
N ILE A 147 -3.69 -12.96 -3.64
CA ILE A 147 -4.19 -11.65 -4.11
C ILE A 147 -4.11 -11.46 -5.62
N HIS A 148 -4.45 -12.51 -6.40
CA HIS A 148 -4.33 -12.53 -7.86
C HIS A 148 -5.14 -11.43 -8.55
N GLY A 149 -6.25 -10.99 -7.95
CA GLY A 149 -7.07 -9.89 -8.45
C GLY A 149 -6.44 -8.50 -8.28
N SER A 150 -5.26 -8.38 -7.63
CA SER A 150 -4.47 -7.15 -7.56
C SER A 150 -3.29 -7.27 -8.52
N PRO A 151 -3.27 -6.58 -9.67
CA PRO A 151 -2.15 -6.65 -10.59
C PRO A 151 -0.91 -6.03 -9.94
N THR A 152 0.18 -6.80 -9.90
CA THR A 152 1.48 -6.34 -9.45
C THR A 152 2.38 -6.25 -10.67
N ALA A 153 2.59 -5.04 -11.15
CA ALA A 153 3.16 -4.78 -12.48
C ALA A 153 4.67 -4.53 -12.44
N VAL A 154 5.33 -4.88 -13.54
CA VAL A 154 6.60 -4.31 -13.95
C VAL A 154 6.29 -3.17 -14.91
N MET A 155 6.65 -1.95 -14.52
CA MET A 155 6.38 -0.73 -15.28
C MET A 155 7.66 -0.24 -15.95
N SER A 156 7.64 -0.09 -17.27
CA SER A 156 8.71 0.53 -18.04
C SER A 156 8.32 1.95 -18.44
N TYR A 157 9.19 2.88 -18.16
CA TYR A 157 9.02 4.31 -18.44
C TYR A 157 10.01 4.75 -19.49
N GLY A 158 9.52 5.45 -20.52
CA GLY A 158 10.37 6.15 -21.47
C GLY A 158 11.15 5.25 -22.40
N GLU A 159 10.54 4.23 -22.97
CA GLU A 159 11.17 3.35 -23.96
C GLU A 159 11.38 4.04 -25.32
N ASN A 160 10.60 5.08 -25.62
CA ASN A 160 10.69 5.80 -26.89
C ASN A 160 11.30 7.19 -26.69
N GLU A 161 10.49 8.15 -26.26
CA GLU A 161 10.86 9.56 -26.14
C GLU A 161 11.09 9.99 -24.67
N GLY A 162 10.66 9.19 -23.72
CA GLY A 162 10.62 9.50 -22.30
C GLY A 162 9.21 9.74 -21.79
N ALA A 163 8.89 9.20 -20.62
CA ALA A 163 7.61 9.42 -19.99
C ALA A 163 7.53 10.84 -19.40
N VAL A 164 6.56 11.63 -19.83
CA VAL A 164 6.36 12.99 -19.31
C VAL A 164 5.97 12.93 -17.85
N GLY A 165 6.72 13.64 -17.02
CA GLY A 165 6.49 13.74 -15.59
C GLY A 165 6.66 15.16 -15.05
N TYR A 166 6.14 15.39 -13.86
CA TYR A 166 6.16 16.67 -13.16
C TYR A 166 6.84 16.48 -11.80
N LEU A 167 7.76 17.37 -11.46
CA LEU A 167 8.46 17.31 -10.17
C LEU A 167 7.48 17.58 -9.03
N ILE A 168 7.51 16.71 -8.00
CA ILE A 168 6.80 16.95 -6.74
C ILE A 168 7.78 17.56 -5.73
N GLY A 169 7.47 18.76 -5.27
CA GLY A 169 8.29 19.49 -4.31
C GLY A 169 9.64 19.94 -4.91
N GLU A 170 10.71 19.72 -4.17
CA GLU A 170 12.06 20.15 -4.53
C GLU A 170 12.90 18.99 -5.06
N GLU A 171 13.84 19.30 -5.95
CA GLU A 171 14.84 18.34 -6.43
C GLU A 171 15.61 17.71 -5.25
N ASN A 172 15.95 16.42 -5.39
CA ASN A 172 16.77 15.68 -4.43
C ASN A 172 16.15 15.49 -3.02
N LYS A 173 14.85 15.79 -2.86
CA LYS A 173 14.08 15.55 -1.62
C LYS A 173 13.01 14.48 -1.76
N GLY A 174 12.98 13.76 -2.88
CA GLY A 174 11.91 12.82 -3.24
C GLY A 174 11.72 11.67 -2.25
N ILE A 175 12.77 11.21 -1.58
CA ILE A 175 12.67 10.16 -0.54
C ILE A 175 11.80 10.67 0.63
N GLY A 176 12.04 11.90 1.11
CA GLY A 176 11.25 12.48 2.20
C GLY A 176 9.77 12.61 1.83
N TYR A 177 9.48 13.03 0.62
CA TYR A 177 8.10 13.18 0.12
C TYR A 177 7.41 11.83 -0.08
N MET A 178 8.14 10.84 -0.58
CA MET A 178 7.63 9.48 -0.74
C MET A 178 7.32 8.83 0.62
N PHE A 179 8.01 9.19 1.71
CA PHE A 179 7.71 8.68 3.05
C PHE A 179 6.29 9.02 3.51
N THR A 180 5.70 10.13 3.07
CA THR A 180 4.29 10.46 3.33
C THR A 180 3.39 9.31 2.84
N MET A 181 3.54 8.92 1.59
CA MET A 181 2.80 7.79 1.01
C MET A 181 3.16 6.44 1.63
N MET A 182 4.45 6.21 1.90
CA MET A 182 4.93 4.97 2.52
C MET A 182 4.38 4.77 3.93
N ASN A 183 4.31 5.80 4.75
CA ASN A 183 3.79 5.71 6.11
C ASN A 183 2.28 5.45 6.12
N HIS A 184 1.53 6.10 5.22
CA HIS A 184 0.13 5.77 4.98
C HIS A 184 -0.05 4.28 4.61
N ALA A 185 0.74 3.80 3.64
CA ALA A 185 0.71 2.40 3.22
C ALA A 185 1.08 1.44 4.35
N ARG A 186 2.09 1.75 5.18
CA ARG A 186 2.53 0.88 6.29
C ARG A 186 1.42 0.60 7.31
N VAL A 187 0.69 1.61 7.75
CA VAL A 187 -0.43 1.42 8.69
C VAL A 187 -1.54 0.59 8.04
N ASN A 188 -1.86 0.89 6.79
CA ASN A 188 -2.88 0.16 6.05
C ASN A 188 -2.50 -1.30 5.74
N VAL A 189 -1.22 -1.59 5.48
CA VAL A 189 -0.72 -2.97 5.34
C VAL A 189 -0.76 -3.71 6.68
N GLY A 190 -0.53 -3.02 7.80
CA GLY A 190 -0.79 -3.61 9.13
C GLY A 190 -2.25 -4.05 9.30
N LEU A 191 -3.21 -3.26 8.82
CA LEU A 191 -4.63 -3.62 8.81
C LEU A 191 -4.97 -4.81 7.90
N GLU A 192 -4.15 -5.12 6.90
CA GLU A 192 -4.29 -6.35 6.10
C GLU A 192 -4.08 -7.59 6.97
N GLY A 193 -3.04 -7.58 7.80
CA GLY A 193 -2.80 -8.65 8.77
C GLY A 193 -3.98 -8.84 9.71
N VAL A 194 -4.55 -7.75 10.23
CA VAL A 194 -5.76 -7.80 11.08
C VAL A 194 -6.95 -8.40 10.32
N GLY A 195 -7.21 -7.92 9.10
CA GLY A 195 -8.35 -8.37 8.28
C GLY A 195 -8.28 -9.87 7.93
N ILE A 196 -7.08 -10.37 7.58
CA ILE A 196 -6.85 -11.79 7.30
C ILE A 196 -7.03 -12.63 8.55
N ALA A 197 -6.42 -12.24 9.68
CA ALA A 197 -6.51 -12.96 10.94
C ALA A 197 -7.96 -13.02 11.45
N GLU A 198 -8.70 -11.92 11.38
CA GLU A 198 -10.12 -11.89 11.74
C GLU A 198 -10.96 -12.83 10.87
N ARG A 199 -10.76 -12.79 9.57
CA ARG A 199 -11.49 -13.69 8.65
C ARG A 199 -11.20 -15.17 8.92
N ALA A 200 -9.93 -15.51 9.15
CA ALA A 200 -9.52 -16.86 9.48
C ALA A 200 -10.15 -17.32 10.82
N TYR A 201 -10.09 -16.48 11.85
CA TYR A 201 -10.71 -16.76 13.14
C TYR A 201 -12.22 -16.97 13.04
N GLN A 202 -12.95 -16.09 12.34
CA GLN A 202 -14.40 -16.24 12.19
C GLN A 202 -14.76 -17.54 11.47
N HIS A 203 -14.01 -17.89 10.42
CA HIS A 203 -14.24 -19.13 9.68
C HIS A 203 -13.96 -20.36 10.52
N ALA A 204 -12.84 -20.39 11.23
CA ALA A 204 -12.49 -21.48 12.15
C ALA A 204 -13.51 -21.63 13.29
N LEU A 205 -13.96 -20.51 13.87
CA LEU A 205 -14.98 -20.50 14.91
C LEU A 205 -16.32 -21.07 14.41
N TRP A 206 -16.74 -20.63 13.21
CA TRP A 206 -17.95 -21.16 12.59
C TRP A 206 -17.85 -22.67 12.37
N TYR A 207 -16.77 -23.15 11.78
CA TYR A 207 -16.54 -24.58 11.57
C TYR A 207 -16.51 -25.36 12.89
N ALA A 208 -15.83 -24.85 13.91
CA ALA A 208 -15.74 -25.49 15.22
C ALA A 208 -17.09 -25.60 15.94
N ARG A 209 -18.04 -24.72 15.67
CA ARG A 209 -19.40 -24.76 16.22
C ARG A 209 -20.29 -25.81 15.58
N GLU A 210 -20.00 -26.22 14.36
CA GLU A 210 -20.81 -27.17 13.60
C GLU A 210 -20.20 -28.57 13.55
N ARG A 211 -18.86 -28.66 13.47
CA ARG A 211 -18.15 -29.92 13.30
C ARG A 211 -18.22 -30.77 14.59
N VAL A 212 -18.75 -31.97 14.47
CA VAL A 212 -18.73 -33.01 15.52
C VAL A 212 -17.64 -34.01 15.19
N GLN A 213 -16.64 -34.19 16.08
CA GLN A 213 -15.57 -35.19 15.93
C GLN A 213 -14.92 -35.50 17.26
N GLY A 214 -14.68 -36.80 17.50
CA GLY A 214 -13.98 -37.31 18.67
C GLY A 214 -14.80 -37.22 19.96
N LYS A 215 -14.22 -37.76 21.05
CA LYS A 215 -14.75 -37.63 22.40
C LYS A 215 -14.03 -36.54 23.17
N ILE A 216 -14.78 -35.71 23.87
CA ILE A 216 -14.20 -34.65 24.70
C ILE A 216 -13.53 -35.29 25.93
N ILE A 217 -12.31 -34.90 26.20
CA ILE A 217 -11.54 -35.42 27.37
C ILE A 217 -12.30 -35.04 28.64
N GLY A 218 -12.58 -36.04 29.48
CA GLY A 218 -13.29 -35.86 30.73
C GLY A 218 -14.82 -35.77 30.64
N ASP A 219 -15.38 -35.81 29.43
CA ASP A 219 -16.83 -35.79 29.25
C ASP A 219 -17.42 -37.21 29.46
N THR A 220 -18.31 -37.34 30.42
CA THR A 220 -19.02 -38.57 30.78
C THR A 220 -20.49 -38.54 30.34
N SER A 221 -20.96 -37.47 29.68
CA SER A 221 -22.38 -37.32 29.32
C SER A 221 -22.84 -38.32 28.26
N GLY A 222 -21.93 -38.83 27.43
CA GLY A 222 -22.25 -39.69 26.28
C GLY A 222 -22.83 -38.90 25.09
N GLU A 223 -23.01 -37.62 25.20
CA GLU A 223 -23.52 -36.77 24.13
C GLU A 223 -22.43 -36.47 23.08
N LYS A 224 -22.85 -36.39 21.81
CA LYS A 224 -21.99 -35.91 20.74
C LYS A 224 -21.88 -34.39 20.80
N LYS A 225 -20.68 -33.88 21.02
CA LYS A 225 -20.39 -32.44 21.10
C LYS A 225 -19.55 -32.00 19.91
N THR A 226 -19.65 -30.74 19.57
CA THR A 226 -18.82 -30.12 18.52
C THR A 226 -17.37 -29.98 18.95
N ILE A 227 -16.46 -29.84 18.00
CA ILE A 227 -15.02 -29.71 18.29
C ILE A 227 -14.69 -28.46 19.12
N LEU A 228 -15.56 -27.46 19.14
CA LEU A 228 -15.45 -26.27 19.99
C LEU A 228 -15.26 -26.63 21.48
N HIS A 229 -15.72 -27.80 21.92
CA HIS A 229 -15.63 -28.24 23.32
C HIS A 229 -14.28 -28.93 23.65
N HIS A 230 -13.45 -29.26 22.65
CA HIS A 230 -12.10 -29.75 22.87
C HIS A 230 -11.20 -28.65 23.47
N PRO A 231 -10.47 -28.91 24.55
CA PRO A 231 -9.63 -27.90 25.21
C PRO A 231 -8.61 -27.25 24.29
N ASP A 232 -7.98 -28.02 23.42
CA ASP A 232 -6.96 -27.50 22.51
C ASP A 232 -7.56 -26.62 21.36
N VAL A 233 -8.70 -27.04 20.82
CA VAL A 233 -9.43 -26.19 19.83
C VAL A 233 -9.82 -24.87 20.48
N ARG A 234 -10.29 -24.86 21.70
CA ARG A 234 -10.61 -23.63 22.45
C ARG A 234 -9.36 -22.77 22.67
N ARG A 235 -8.23 -23.37 22.99
CA ARG A 235 -6.96 -22.66 23.15
C ARG A 235 -6.54 -21.98 21.85
N LEU A 236 -6.59 -22.71 20.72
CA LEU A 236 -6.26 -22.16 19.40
C LEU A 236 -7.18 -20.99 19.03
N LEU A 237 -8.48 -21.14 19.20
CA LEU A 237 -9.45 -20.06 18.91
C LEU A 237 -9.25 -18.84 19.82
N MET A 238 -8.92 -19.06 21.11
CA MET A 238 -8.62 -17.95 22.02
C MET A 238 -7.33 -17.23 21.66
N ASP A 239 -6.31 -17.96 21.21
CA ASP A 239 -5.06 -17.38 20.72
C ASP A 239 -5.31 -16.52 19.47
N CYS A 240 -6.02 -17.07 18.48
CA CYS A 240 -6.42 -16.32 17.28
C CYS A 240 -7.19 -15.04 17.65
N LYS A 241 -8.20 -15.14 18.51
CA LYS A 241 -9.01 -13.99 18.92
C LYS A 241 -8.19 -12.94 19.65
N SER A 242 -7.46 -13.32 20.69
CA SER A 242 -6.72 -12.36 21.53
C SER A 242 -5.66 -11.60 20.76
N ARG A 243 -4.91 -12.28 19.89
CA ARG A 243 -3.88 -11.63 19.07
C ARG A 243 -4.50 -10.74 17.98
N THR A 244 -5.59 -11.15 17.37
CA THR A 244 -6.32 -10.29 16.40
C THR A 244 -6.83 -9.02 17.05
N GLU A 245 -7.43 -9.11 18.24
CA GLU A 245 -7.92 -7.93 18.99
C GLU A 245 -6.75 -7.02 19.43
N ALA A 246 -5.62 -7.59 19.83
CA ALA A 246 -4.43 -6.82 20.18
C ALA A 246 -3.87 -6.06 18.98
N MET A 247 -3.75 -6.71 17.80
CA MET A 247 -3.33 -6.04 16.56
C MET A 247 -4.27 -4.92 16.16
N ARG A 248 -5.58 -5.16 16.23
CA ARG A 248 -6.62 -4.15 15.94
C ARG A 248 -6.50 -2.96 16.86
N THR A 249 -6.34 -3.20 18.17
CA THR A 249 -6.16 -2.15 19.16
C THR A 249 -4.93 -1.30 18.87
N LEU A 250 -3.79 -1.93 18.55
CA LEU A 250 -2.56 -1.23 18.20
C LEU A 250 -2.73 -0.38 16.93
N ALA A 251 -3.36 -0.93 15.90
CA ALA A 251 -3.58 -0.22 14.63
C ALA A 251 -4.50 1.00 14.84
N TYR A 252 -5.60 0.86 15.58
CA TYR A 252 -6.54 1.95 15.83
C TYR A 252 -5.97 2.99 16.80
N TYR A 253 -5.19 2.57 17.80
CA TYR A 253 -4.46 3.50 18.64
C TYR A 253 -3.46 4.33 17.83
N THR A 254 -2.77 3.72 16.87
CA THR A 254 -1.85 4.41 15.97
C THR A 254 -2.63 5.39 15.06
N ALA A 255 -3.75 4.97 14.47
CA ALA A 255 -4.60 5.82 13.65
C ALA A 255 -5.09 7.06 14.43
N ALA A 256 -5.56 6.88 15.66
CA ALA A 256 -5.98 8.01 16.51
C ALA A 256 -4.82 8.97 16.87
N ASN A 257 -3.57 8.47 16.93
CA ASN A 257 -2.42 9.36 17.08
C ASN A 257 -2.05 10.07 15.77
N ILE A 258 -2.30 9.49 14.60
CA ILE A 258 -2.15 10.16 13.30
C ILE A 258 -3.09 11.38 13.25
N ASP A 259 -4.37 11.22 13.60
CA ASP A 259 -5.33 12.33 13.63
C ASP A 259 -4.88 13.45 14.56
N ARG A 260 -4.37 13.09 15.75
CA ARG A 260 -3.84 14.07 16.72
C ARG A 260 -2.56 14.76 16.23
N ALA A 261 -1.69 14.03 15.54
CA ALA A 261 -0.48 14.59 14.96
C ALA A 261 -0.82 15.60 13.84
N HIS A 262 -1.78 15.29 12.99
CA HIS A 262 -2.31 16.22 11.98
C HIS A 262 -2.92 17.47 12.61
N ALA A 263 -3.48 17.37 13.82
CA ALA A 263 -3.93 18.51 14.59
C ALA A 263 -2.80 19.26 15.33
N GLY A 264 -1.54 18.97 15.06
CA GLY A 264 -0.36 19.67 15.60
C GLY A 264 0.18 19.12 16.92
N ASN A 265 -0.25 17.94 17.39
CA ASN A 265 0.24 17.35 18.64
C ASN A 265 1.60 16.63 18.43
N ALA A 266 2.69 17.26 18.84
CA ALA A 266 4.05 16.73 18.70
C ALA A 266 4.28 15.39 19.43
N ALA A 267 3.65 15.19 20.61
CA ALA A 267 3.77 13.94 21.35
C ALA A 267 3.04 12.79 20.62
N ALA A 268 1.94 13.09 19.92
CA ALA A 268 1.27 12.13 19.05
C ALA A 268 2.12 11.78 17.83
N GLN A 269 2.79 12.77 17.22
CA GLN A 269 3.71 12.54 16.11
C GLN A 269 4.84 11.57 16.50
N ALA A 270 5.48 11.77 17.64
CA ALA A 270 6.53 10.87 18.11
C ALA A 270 6.03 9.42 18.32
N ARG A 271 4.76 9.25 18.77
CA ARG A 271 4.14 7.92 18.85
C ARG A 271 3.87 7.31 17.47
N VAL A 272 3.40 8.10 16.51
CA VAL A 272 3.18 7.66 15.12
C VAL A 272 4.47 7.16 14.51
N ASP A 273 5.57 7.92 14.67
CA ASP A 273 6.88 7.55 14.13
C ASP A 273 7.38 6.21 14.71
N LEU A 274 7.17 5.98 16.01
CA LEU A 274 7.51 4.72 16.67
C LEU A 274 6.60 3.57 16.25
N LEU A 275 5.27 3.80 16.23
CA LEU A 275 4.29 2.71 16.12
C LEU A 275 4.02 2.28 14.68
N THR A 276 4.18 3.15 13.69
CA THR A 276 3.94 2.83 12.27
C THR A 276 4.70 1.58 11.81
N PRO A 277 6.02 1.45 12.01
CA PRO A 277 6.74 0.22 11.65
C PRO A 277 6.32 -0.99 12.51
N VAL A 278 5.95 -0.79 13.77
CA VAL A 278 5.49 -1.87 14.66
C VAL A 278 4.15 -2.43 14.18
N VAL A 279 3.18 -1.55 13.87
CA VAL A 279 1.88 -1.95 13.32
C VAL A 279 2.08 -2.78 12.06
N LYS A 280 2.88 -2.28 11.11
CA LYS A 280 3.15 -2.99 9.86
C LYS A 280 3.84 -4.33 10.12
N GLY A 281 4.96 -4.34 10.82
CA GLY A 281 5.79 -5.52 11.00
C GLY A 281 5.06 -6.61 11.79
N TRP A 282 4.57 -6.28 12.97
CA TRP A 282 3.93 -7.25 13.84
C TRP A 282 2.61 -7.79 13.28
N SER A 283 1.72 -6.91 12.76
CA SER A 283 0.40 -7.37 12.29
C SER A 283 0.49 -8.24 11.04
N THR A 284 1.43 -7.99 10.13
CA THR A 284 1.60 -8.84 8.94
C THR A 284 2.17 -10.22 9.28
N GLU A 285 3.14 -10.30 10.20
CA GLU A 285 3.67 -11.56 10.73
C GLU A 285 2.56 -12.38 11.39
N GLN A 286 1.81 -11.75 12.30
CA GLN A 286 0.70 -12.40 13.00
C GLN A 286 -0.42 -12.83 12.05
N GLY A 287 -0.70 -12.03 11.00
CA GLY A 287 -1.69 -12.39 9.98
C GLY A 287 -1.38 -13.73 9.31
N VAL A 288 -0.12 -13.96 8.96
CA VAL A 288 0.34 -15.24 8.38
C VAL A 288 0.24 -16.38 9.40
N GLU A 289 0.73 -16.18 10.62
CA GLU A 289 0.74 -17.21 11.66
C GLU A 289 -0.68 -17.62 12.05
N LEU A 290 -1.57 -16.65 12.31
CA LEU A 290 -2.93 -16.92 12.74
C LEU A 290 -3.79 -17.55 11.64
N SER A 291 -3.62 -17.14 10.39
CA SER A 291 -4.33 -17.77 9.26
C SER A 291 -3.86 -19.21 8.99
N SER A 292 -2.63 -19.55 9.38
CA SER A 292 -2.11 -20.91 9.30
C SER A 292 -2.55 -21.78 10.49
N THR A 293 -2.91 -21.15 11.60
CA THR A 293 -3.36 -21.83 12.85
C THR A 293 -4.86 -22.14 12.81
N ALA A 294 -5.63 -21.28 12.16
CA ALA A 294 -7.09 -21.40 12.05
C ALA A 294 -7.51 -22.48 11.05
#